data_fdd0286f4cd325282263bbd42f5f690d
#
_entry.id   fdd0286f4cd325282263bbd42f5f690d
#
_cell.length_a   1.000
_cell.length_b   1.000
_cell.length_c   1.000
_cell.angle_alpha   90.00
_cell.angle_beta   90.00
_cell.angle_gamma   90.00
#
_symmetry.space_group_name_H-M   'P 1'
#
loop_
_entity.id
_entity.type
_entity.pdbx_description
1 polymer ?
#
loop_
_entity_poly.entity_id
_entity_poly.type
_entity_poly.pdbx_seq_one_letter_code
_entity_poly.pdbx_strand_id
1 'polypeptide(L)'
;MTFRKIAALLLAVFILSCFAGCSGTPKEETPTTITVWHVYGGQTDSPLNDLIDEFNQTVGKEQQINVQVTSVSNSNTIHELVLAAANGEPGASELPDIFSSYPKTVMALPDDSILVDYQDYFSEEELAAFLPAFVEEGTVNDRLVVLPVAKSTEIMFINQTIFDRFSQATGVTLEDLDTWEGLFKAAEVYADWTDAQTPDIPGDAKSMFVHDYYFNYFQVGAESLGEDFFQGDKLAFGPAFQTAWEPLAQAALQGGVWLKSGYATESIRTGDSIVSVASSASILYYSDVVTYPDNTSEEITIISRPCPVFENGENLVMQRG
;
A
#
# COMPACT_ATOMS: atom_id res chain seq x y z
N MET A 1 -72.59 -32.09 38.73
CA MET A 1 -71.25 -31.49 38.96
C MET A 1 -71.50 -30.16 39.61
N THR A 2 -71.16 -30.00 40.89
CA THR A 2 -71.49 -28.81 41.68
C THR A 2 -70.70 -27.58 41.26
N PHE A 3 -71.37 -26.44 41.27
CA PHE A 3 -70.78 -25.08 40.86
C PHE A 3 -69.40 -24.81 41.43
N ARG A 4 -69.10 -25.37 42.64
CA ARG A 4 -67.78 -25.27 43.26
C ARG A 4 -66.64 -25.98 42.49
N LYS A 5 -66.93 -27.08 41.78
CA LYS A 5 -65.93 -27.80 40.98
C LYS A 5 -65.62 -27.09 39.66
N ILE A 6 -66.60 -26.40 39.08
CA ILE A 6 -66.45 -25.63 37.88
C ILE A 6 -65.65 -24.34 38.18
N ALA A 7 -65.90 -23.65 39.30
CA ALA A 7 -65.16 -22.49 39.75
C ALA A 7 -63.69 -22.81 40.06
N ALA A 8 -63.44 -23.99 40.69
CA ALA A 8 -62.05 -24.44 40.95
C ALA A 8 -61.31 -24.85 39.69
N LEU A 9 -61.99 -25.39 38.67
CA LEU A 9 -61.37 -25.69 37.35
C LEU A 9 -61.03 -24.43 36.56
N LEU A 10 -61.94 -23.42 36.58
CA LEU A 10 -61.70 -22.14 35.94
C LEU A 10 -60.56 -21.34 36.61
N LEU A 11 -60.46 -21.41 37.94
CA LEU A 11 -59.33 -20.76 38.68
C LEU A 11 -57.99 -21.48 38.39
N ALA A 12 -57.99 -22.79 38.28
CA ALA A 12 -56.78 -23.55 37.93
C ALA A 12 -56.31 -23.26 36.48
N VAL A 13 -57.22 -23.11 35.52
CA VAL A 13 -56.93 -22.74 34.15
C VAL A 13 -56.41 -21.29 34.07
N PHE A 14 -56.97 -20.35 34.85
CA PHE A 14 -56.52 -18.99 34.92
C PHE A 14 -55.08 -18.83 35.53
N ILE A 15 -54.77 -19.63 36.56
CA ILE A 15 -53.43 -19.68 37.16
C ILE A 15 -52.41 -20.32 36.21
N LEU A 16 -52.78 -21.36 35.44
CA LEU A 16 -51.91 -21.96 34.42
C LEU A 16 -51.65 -21.00 33.24
N SER A 17 -52.61 -20.14 32.85
CA SER A 17 -52.41 -19.13 31.81
C SER A 17 -51.51 -17.96 32.23
N CYS A 18 -51.42 -17.67 33.54
CA CYS A 18 -50.50 -16.65 34.07
C CYS A 18 -49.02 -17.08 34.09
N PHE A 19 -48.73 -18.41 34.07
CA PHE A 19 -47.35 -18.91 33.98
C PHE A 19 -46.84 -19.09 32.54
N ALA A 20 -47.70 -18.99 31.54
CA ALA A 20 -47.32 -19.09 30.14
C ALA A 20 -46.86 -17.74 29.51
N GLY A 21 -46.87 -16.66 30.30
CA GLY A 21 -46.67 -15.31 29.81
C GLY A 21 -45.27 -14.69 30.01
N CYS A 22 -44.27 -15.46 30.51
CA CYS A 22 -42.91 -14.92 30.71
C CYS A 22 -41.82 -15.86 30.21
N SER A 23 -41.98 -16.47 29.05
CA SER A 23 -40.84 -16.87 28.24
C SER A 23 -40.59 -15.78 27.22
N GLY A 24 -40.09 -14.63 27.66
CA GLY A 24 -39.35 -13.74 26.78
C GLY A 24 -38.21 -14.56 26.19
N THR A 25 -38.33 -15.00 24.95
CA THR A 25 -37.16 -15.40 24.18
C THR A 25 -36.12 -14.31 24.38
N PRO A 26 -34.91 -14.64 24.81
CA PRO A 26 -33.82 -13.67 24.77
C PRO A 26 -33.84 -13.10 23.36
N LYS A 27 -33.99 -11.79 23.22
CA LYS A 27 -33.77 -11.12 21.96
C LYS A 27 -32.31 -11.45 21.64
N GLU A 28 -32.06 -12.33 20.68
CA GLU A 28 -30.72 -12.50 20.16
C GLU A 28 -30.29 -11.10 19.73
N GLU A 29 -29.42 -10.51 20.52
CA GLU A 29 -28.83 -9.23 20.16
C GLU A 29 -28.01 -9.53 18.90
N THR A 30 -28.43 -8.94 17.79
CA THR A 30 -27.64 -9.03 16.54
C THR A 30 -26.29 -8.41 16.80
N PRO A 31 -25.18 -9.09 16.49
CA PRO A 31 -23.86 -8.52 16.67
C PRO A 31 -23.72 -7.16 15.99
N THR A 32 -23.01 -6.25 16.64
CA THR A 32 -22.63 -4.98 16.01
C THR A 32 -21.67 -5.31 14.88
N THR A 33 -21.97 -4.86 13.66
CA THR A 33 -21.10 -5.04 12.52
C THR A 33 -20.23 -3.79 12.35
N ILE A 34 -18.92 -3.99 12.24
CA ILE A 34 -17.93 -2.96 11.90
C ILE A 34 -17.43 -3.27 10.50
N THR A 35 -17.56 -2.30 9.59
CA THR A 35 -17.11 -2.43 8.20
C THR A 35 -15.71 -1.88 8.03
N VAL A 36 -14.84 -2.63 7.36
CA VAL A 36 -13.44 -2.26 7.15
C VAL A 36 -13.09 -2.32 5.67
N TRP A 37 -12.54 -1.25 5.13
CA TRP A 37 -11.97 -1.24 3.77
C TRP A 37 -10.44 -1.23 3.83
N HIS A 38 -9.80 -2.19 3.16
CA HIS A 38 -8.34 -2.23 3.05
C HIS A 38 -7.88 -2.87 1.73
N VAL A 39 -6.59 -2.74 1.42
CA VAL A 39 -5.97 -3.18 0.16
C VAL A 39 -5.30 -4.55 0.23
N TYR A 40 -5.25 -5.17 1.41
CA TYR A 40 -4.44 -6.38 1.64
C TYR A 40 -5.17 -7.69 1.29
N GLY A 41 -6.46 -7.63 0.97
CA GLY A 41 -7.29 -8.83 0.73
C GLY A 41 -7.00 -9.57 -0.58
N GLY A 42 -6.26 -8.94 -1.51
CA GLY A 42 -5.83 -9.58 -2.76
C GLY A 42 -4.51 -10.35 -2.66
N GLN A 43 -3.87 -10.34 -1.50
CA GLN A 43 -2.63 -11.06 -1.24
C GLN A 43 -2.91 -12.54 -0.98
N THR A 44 -2.01 -13.42 -1.41
CA THR A 44 -2.11 -14.89 -1.16
C THR A 44 -2.14 -15.18 0.34
N ASP A 45 -1.32 -14.45 1.10
CA ASP A 45 -1.32 -14.44 2.56
C ASP A 45 -1.63 -13.00 3.02
N SER A 46 -2.70 -12.83 3.78
CA SER A 46 -3.11 -11.54 4.32
C SER A 46 -3.15 -11.59 5.84
N PRO A 47 -2.05 -11.29 6.54
CA PRO A 47 -2.00 -11.32 8.01
C PRO A 47 -3.10 -10.49 8.68
N LEU A 48 -3.51 -9.37 8.05
CA LEU A 48 -4.60 -8.56 8.57
C LEU A 48 -5.95 -9.29 8.50
N ASN A 49 -6.22 -10.02 7.42
CA ASN A 49 -7.43 -10.84 7.32
C ASN A 49 -7.44 -11.95 8.38
N ASP A 50 -6.30 -12.61 8.58
CA ASP A 50 -6.17 -13.67 9.58
C ASP A 50 -6.43 -13.14 11.01
N LEU A 51 -5.89 -11.95 11.33
CA LEU A 51 -6.15 -11.28 12.62
C LEU A 51 -7.61 -10.86 12.77
N ILE A 52 -8.27 -10.41 11.72
CA ILE A 52 -9.70 -10.08 11.73
C ILE A 52 -10.53 -11.33 11.93
N ASP A 53 -10.19 -12.43 11.27
CA ASP A 53 -10.87 -13.72 11.44
C ASP A 53 -10.68 -14.27 12.86
N GLU A 54 -9.48 -14.16 13.43
CA GLU A 54 -9.21 -14.51 14.82
C GLU A 54 -10.02 -13.63 15.78
N PHE A 55 -10.06 -12.32 15.56
CA PHE A 55 -10.89 -11.40 16.35
C PHE A 55 -12.37 -11.82 16.32
N ASN A 56 -12.91 -12.05 15.14
CA ASN A 56 -14.32 -12.45 14.96
C ASN A 56 -14.66 -13.78 15.65
N GLN A 57 -13.70 -14.72 15.73
CA GLN A 57 -13.88 -16.02 16.37
C GLN A 57 -13.68 -15.97 17.89
N THR A 58 -12.98 -14.98 18.42
CA THR A 58 -12.60 -14.84 19.83
C THR A 58 -13.28 -13.64 20.48
N VAL A 59 -12.57 -12.53 20.61
CA VAL A 59 -13.02 -11.32 21.29
C VAL A 59 -14.30 -10.76 20.68
N GLY A 60 -14.37 -10.70 19.36
CA GLY A 60 -15.57 -10.22 18.64
C GLY A 60 -16.82 -11.05 18.96
N LYS A 61 -16.67 -12.37 18.99
CA LYS A 61 -17.76 -13.28 19.38
C LYS A 61 -18.20 -13.06 20.83
N GLU A 62 -17.26 -12.89 21.76
CA GLU A 62 -17.57 -12.66 23.18
C GLU A 62 -18.26 -11.30 23.40
N GLN A 63 -17.86 -10.29 22.65
CA GLN A 63 -18.39 -8.92 22.75
C GLN A 63 -19.56 -8.63 21.79
N GLN A 64 -19.98 -9.62 21.01
CA GLN A 64 -21.02 -9.48 19.99
C GLN A 64 -20.66 -8.40 18.95
N ILE A 65 -19.40 -8.35 18.53
CA ILE A 65 -18.87 -7.50 17.47
C ILE A 65 -18.42 -8.40 16.32
N ASN A 66 -18.81 -8.07 15.09
CA ASN A 66 -18.36 -8.75 13.89
C ASN A 66 -17.74 -7.76 12.91
N VAL A 67 -16.48 -7.95 12.56
CA VAL A 67 -15.77 -7.14 11.58
C VAL A 67 -15.99 -7.73 10.19
N GLN A 68 -16.47 -6.89 9.27
CA GLN A 68 -16.70 -7.23 7.87
C GLN A 68 -15.70 -6.48 6.97
N VAL A 69 -14.91 -7.24 6.21
CA VAL A 69 -13.88 -6.68 5.32
C VAL A 69 -14.40 -6.53 3.91
N THR A 70 -14.15 -5.37 3.30
CA THR A 70 -14.23 -5.17 1.85
C THR A 70 -12.82 -4.91 1.32
N SER A 71 -12.31 -5.82 0.52
CA SER A 71 -11.03 -5.68 -0.15
C SER A 71 -11.15 -4.72 -1.32
N VAL A 72 -10.26 -3.72 -1.37
CA VAL A 72 -10.17 -2.74 -2.45
C VAL A 72 -8.84 -2.94 -3.19
N SER A 73 -8.83 -2.70 -4.49
CA SER A 73 -7.69 -3.06 -5.34
C SER A 73 -6.38 -2.33 -4.99
N ASN A 74 -6.46 -1.06 -4.59
CA ASN A 74 -5.30 -0.25 -4.23
C ASN A 74 -5.69 1.00 -3.42
N SER A 75 -4.70 1.68 -2.85
CA SER A 75 -4.89 2.86 -2.00
C SER A 75 -5.50 4.07 -2.72
N ASN A 76 -5.26 4.23 -4.02
CA ASN A 76 -5.90 5.31 -4.78
C ASN A 76 -7.41 5.05 -4.95
N THR A 77 -7.79 3.80 -5.20
CA THR A 77 -9.21 3.41 -5.26
C THR A 77 -9.91 3.62 -3.91
N ILE A 78 -9.27 3.30 -2.77
CA ILE A 78 -9.84 3.63 -1.45
C ILE A 78 -10.02 5.13 -1.30
N HIS A 79 -9.02 5.93 -1.67
CA HIS A 79 -9.09 7.39 -1.62
C HIS A 79 -10.32 7.92 -2.39
N GLU A 80 -10.49 7.47 -3.64
CA GLU A 80 -11.62 7.88 -4.48
C GLU A 80 -12.97 7.46 -3.89
N LEU A 81 -13.09 6.20 -3.44
CA LEU A 81 -14.33 5.68 -2.87
C LEU A 81 -14.70 6.37 -1.56
N VAL A 82 -13.74 6.64 -0.67
CA VAL A 82 -13.97 7.35 0.59
C VAL A 82 -14.43 8.77 0.33
N LEU A 83 -13.80 9.50 -0.60
CA LEU A 83 -14.20 10.85 -0.95
C LEU A 83 -15.58 10.89 -1.61
N ALA A 84 -15.87 9.97 -2.53
CA ALA A 84 -17.19 9.87 -3.16
C ALA A 84 -18.30 9.61 -2.12
N ALA A 85 -18.04 8.70 -1.16
CA ALA A 85 -18.96 8.40 -0.07
C ALA A 85 -19.15 9.59 0.86
N ALA A 86 -18.06 10.26 1.27
CA ALA A 86 -18.10 11.42 2.15
C ALA A 86 -18.81 12.63 1.52
N ASN A 87 -18.72 12.79 0.20
CA ASN A 87 -19.43 13.84 -0.55
C ASN A 87 -20.87 13.46 -0.90
N GLY A 88 -21.33 12.25 -0.60
CA GLY A 88 -22.67 11.79 -0.95
C GLY A 88 -22.92 11.71 -2.46
N GLU A 89 -21.91 11.32 -3.24
CA GLU A 89 -22.01 11.23 -4.69
C GLU A 89 -23.03 10.18 -5.13
N PRO A 90 -23.79 10.42 -6.21
CA PRO A 90 -24.76 9.47 -6.70
C PRO A 90 -24.14 8.11 -7.05
N GLY A 91 -24.59 7.05 -6.39
CA GLY A 91 -24.09 5.69 -6.59
C GLY A 91 -22.87 5.32 -5.75
N ALA A 92 -22.38 6.24 -4.92
CA ALA A 92 -21.35 5.92 -3.93
C ALA A 92 -21.89 4.94 -2.87
N SER A 93 -21.02 4.09 -2.35
CA SER A 93 -21.30 3.25 -1.18
C SER A 93 -21.43 4.10 0.09
N GLU A 94 -21.99 3.54 1.14
CA GLU A 94 -21.87 4.14 2.49
C GLU A 94 -20.40 4.12 2.92
N LEU A 95 -20.01 5.11 3.75
CA LEU A 95 -18.68 5.13 4.35
C LEU A 95 -18.49 3.88 5.23
N PRO A 96 -17.32 3.24 5.19
CA PRO A 96 -16.98 2.20 6.15
C PRO A 96 -16.71 2.81 7.53
N ASP A 97 -16.80 1.98 8.58
CA ASP A 97 -16.43 2.41 9.93
C ASP A 97 -14.91 2.59 10.06
N ILE A 98 -14.14 1.80 9.32
CA ILE A 98 -12.66 1.88 9.29
C ILE A 98 -12.18 1.74 7.84
N PHE A 99 -11.18 2.49 7.47
CA PHE A 99 -10.50 2.33 6.18
C PHE A 99 -8.99 2.53 6.30
N SER A 100 -8.23 1.73 5.54
CA SER A 100 -6.78 1.95 5.41
C SER A 100 -6.52 3.01 4.35
N SER A 101 -5.70 4.01 4.67
CA SER A 101 -5.33 5.03 3.69
C SER A 101 -4.04 5.75 4.07
N TYR A 102 -3.57 6.59 3.17
CA TYR A 102 -2.57 7.60 3.48
C TYR A 102 -3.24 8.83 4.14
N PRO A 103 -2.53 9.61 4.96
CA PRO A 103 -3.04 10.83 5.59
C PRO A 103 -3.69 11.81 4.61
N LYS A 104 -3.22 11.86 3.35
CA LYS A 104 -3.80 12.69 2.29
C LYS A 104 -5.31 12.48 2.09
N THR A 105 -5.81 11.27 2.33
CA THR A 105 -7.25 10.98 2.20
C THR A 105 -8.06 11.69 3.27
N VAL A 106 -7.55 11.66 4.50
CA VAL A 106 -8.18 12.31 5.66
C VAL A 106 -8.19 13.83 5.47
N MET A 107 -7.07 14.40 5.01
CA MET A 107 -6.96 15.84 4.72
C MET A 107 -7.86 16.32 3.58
N ALA A 108 -8.28 15.42 2.70
CA ALA A 108 -9.15 15.73 1.57
C ALA A 108 -10.66 15.56 1.89
N LEU A 109 -11.01 15.09 3.09
CA LEU A 109 -12.42 14.95 3.48
C LEU A 109 -13.12 16.30 3.56
N PRO A 110 -14.38 16.39 3.11
CA PRO A 110 -15.15 17.64 3.17
C PRO A 110 -15.50 18.06 4.60
N ASP A 111 -15.53 17.11 5.53
CA ASP A 111 -15.82 17.30 6.95
C ASP A 111 -14.99 16.27 7.73
N ASP A 112 -14.00 16.73 8.49
CA ASP A 112 -13.16 15.91 9.33
C ASP A 112 -13.77 15.56 10.69
N SER A 113 -14.91 16.17 11.04
CA SER A 113 -15.64 15.87 12.28
C SER A 113 -16.23 14.46 12.33
N ILE A 114 -16.32 13.78 11.16
CA ILE A 114 -16.73 12.37 11.07
C ILE A 114 -15.63 11.40 11.55
N LEU A 115 -14.40 11.88 11.67
CA LEU A 115 -13.26 11.07 12.12
C LEU A 115 -13.19 11.03 13.63
N VAL A 116 -12.89 9.85 14.15
CA VAL A 116 -12.58 9.64 15.56
C VAL A 116 -11.22 10.25 15.87
N ASP A 117 -11.10 10.93 17.00
CA ASP A 117 -9.81 11.26 17.60
C ASP A 117 -9.37 10.10 18.48
N TYR A 118 -8.32 9.42 18.08
CA TYR A 118 -7.82 8.26 18.82
C TYR A 118 -7.28 8.60 20.20
N GLN A 119 -6.90 9.86 20.47
CA GLN A 119 -6.49 10.31 21.78
C GLN A 119 -7.61 10.24 22.82
N ASP A 120 -8.88 10.26 22.40
CA ASP A 120 -10.03 10.08 23.28
C ASP A 120 -10.22 8.61 23.74
N TYR A 121 -9.61 7.65 23.05
CA TYR A 121 -9.85 6.21 23.23
C TYR A 121 -8.62 5.41 23.62
N PHE A 122 -7.42 5.90 23.29
CA PHE A 122 -6.15 5.26 23.61
C PHE A 122 -5.41 6.07 24.66
N SER A 123 -4.90 5.39 25.68
CA SER A 123 -4.03 6.01 26.69
C SER A 123 -2.66 6.40 26.08
N GLU A 124 -1.96 7.32 26.75
CA GLU A 124 -0.60 7.69 26.37
C GLU A 124 0.36 6.47 26.35
N GLU A 125 0.15 5.49 27.25
CA GLU A 125 0.94 4.27 27.31
C GLU A 125 0.71 3.38 26.08
N GLU A 126 -0.53 3.26 25.62
CA GLU A 126 -0.88 2.50 24.41
C GLU A 126 -0.33 3.18 23.15
N LEU A 127 -0.43 4.51 23.06
CA LEU A 127 0.13 5.26 21.94
C LEU A 127 1.66 5.26 21.93
N ALA A 128 2.31 5.19 23.10
CA ALA A 128 3.76 5.06 23.20
C ALA A 128 4.31 3.73 22.71
N ALA A 129 3.45 2.73 22.45
CA ALA A 129 3.85 1.49 21.80
C ALA A 129 4.16 1.66 20.29
N PHE A 130 3.66 2.73 19.68
CA PHE A 130 3.97 3.10 18.31
C PHE A 130 5.24 3.95 18.24
N LEU A 131 5.88 3.96 17.06
CA LEU A 131 6.98 4.88 16.80
C LEU A 131 6.45 6.34 16.79
N PRO A 132 7.03 7.27 17.57
CA PRO A 132 6.49 8.63 17.70
C PRO A 132 6.31 9.36 16.37
N ALA A 133 7.28 9.25 15.45
CA ALA A 133 7.19 9.85 14.12
C ALA A 133 6.01 9.33 13.29
N PHE A 134 5.58 8.08 13.51
CA PHE A 134 4.44 7.51 12.79
C PHE A 134 3.10 7.99 13.38
N VAL A 135 3.05 8.22 14.67
CA VAL A 135 1.88 8.83 15.34
C VAL A 135 1.75 10.30 14.94
N GLU A 136 2.88 11.03 14.90
CA GLU A 136 2.91 12.43 14.48
C GLU A 136 2.36 12.61 13.06
N GLU A 137 2.73 11.73 12.11
CA GLU A 137 2.22 11.75 10.74
C GLU A 137 0.70 11.54 10.67
N GLY A 138 0.13 10.80 11.62
CA GLY A 138 -1.32 10.58 11.72
C GLY A 138 -2.08 11.69 12.45
N THR A 139 -1.36 12.71 12.96
CA THR A 139 -1.95 13.83 13.69
C THR A 139 -2.24 14.98 12.73
N VAL A 140 -3.51 15.30 12.55
CA VAL A 140 -3.99 16.36 11.67
C VAL A 140 -4.80 17.35 12.50
N ASN A 141 -4.46 18.65 12.46
CA ASN A 141 -5.11 19.70 13.25
C ASN A 141 -5.17 19.38 14.76
N ASP A 142 -4.07 18.93 15.33
CA ASP A 142 -3.92 18.53 16.74
C ASP A 142 -4.78 17.31 17.17
N ARG A 143 -5.40 16.60 16.22
CA ARG A 143 -6.18 15.37 16.47
C ARG A 143 -5.45 14.18 15.86
N LEU A 144 -5.34 13.08 16.59
CA LEU A 144 -4.81 11.81 16.07
C LEU A 144 -5.94 11.07 15.36
N VAL A 145 -6.03 11.24 14.03
CA VAL A 145 -7.12 10.67 13.22
C VAL A 145 -6.67 9.51 12.32
N VAL A 146 -5.37 9.22 12.29
CA VAL A 146 -4.80 8.07 11.57
C VAL A 146 -3.84 7.34 12.49
N LEU A 147 -4.07 6.03 12.70
CA LEU A 147 -3.11 5.16 13.39
C LEU A 147 -2.24 4.40 12.38
N PRO A 148 -0.94 4.26 12.63
CA PRO A 148 -0.05 3.51 11.75
C PRO A 148 -0.37 2.01 11.85
N VAL A 149 -0.76 1.38 10.73
CA VAL A 149 -0.98 -0.06 10.63
C VAL A 149 0.25 -0.74 10.04
N ALA A 150 0.78 -0.19 8.95
CA ALA A 150 1.97 -0.66 8.27
C ALA A 150 2.67 0.49 7.57
N LYS A 151 4.00 0.47 7.58
CA LYS A 151 4.85 1.41 6.87
C LYS A 151 5.79 0.62 5.97
N SER A 152 6.12 1.19 4.83
CA SER A 152 7.10 0.64 3.89
C SER A 152 8.14 1.69 3.54
N THR A 153 9.22 1.26 2.91
CA THR A 153 10.24 2.15 2.33
C THR A 153 10.37 1.83 0.85
N GLU A 154 11.04 2.67 0.11
CA GLU A 154 11.48 2.32 -1.24
C GLU A 154 12.77 1.50 -1.17
N ILE A 155 12.83 0.44 -1.96
CA ILE A 155 14.02 -0.41 -2.14
C ILE A 155 14.20 -0.72 -3.63
N MET A 156 15.39 -1.13 -4.00
CA MET A 156 15.71 -1.56 -5.35
C MET A 156 15.47 -3.06 -5.51
N PHE A 157 14.76 -3.46 -6.57
CA PHE A 157 14.57 -4.84 -7.00
C PHE A 157 15.30 -5.07 -8.32
N ILE A 158 15.93 -6.23 -8.46
CA ILE A 158 16.73 -6.58 -9.63
C ILE A 158 16.34 -7.97 -10.10
N ASN A 159 16.00 -8.12 -11.37
CA ASN A 159 15.99 -9.40 -12.05
C ASN A 159 17.43 -9.89 -12.21
N GLN A 160 17.91 -10.67 -11.24
CA GLN A 160 19.28 -11.13 -11.21
C GLN A 160 19.61 -12.03 -12.39
N THR A 161 18.70 -12.87 -12.81
CA THR A 161 18.90 -13.81 -13.93
C THR A 161 19.29 -13.09 -15.22
N ILE A 162 18.59 -12.01 -15.55
CA ILE A 162 18.90 -11.22 -16.75
C ILE A 162 20.12 -10.31 -16.47
N PHE A 163 20.23 -9.76 -15.26
CA PHE A 163 21.38 -8.94 -14.88
C PHE A 163 22.69 -9.70 -14.97
N ASP A 164 22.75 -10.95 -14.54
CA ASP A 164 23.97 -11.78 -14.61
C ASP A 164 24.44 -11.99 -16.06
N ARG A 165 23.52 -12.15 -17.01
CA ARG A 165 23.84 -12.23 -18.45
C ARG A 165 24.38 -10.91 -18.99
N PHE A 166 23.77 -9.80 -18.59
CA PHE A 166 24.24 -8.46 -18.92
C PHE A 166 25.61 -8.19 -18.32
N SER A 167 25.78 -8.45 -17.03
CA SER A 167 27.06 -8.33 -16.31
C SER A 167 28.18 -9.12 -16.98
N GLN A 168 27.93 -10.38 -17.33
CA GLN A 168 28.91 -11.22 -18.01
C GLN A 168 29.31 -10.67 -19.39
N ALA A 169 28.39 -10.05 -20.12
CA ALA A 169 28.63 -9.51 -21.44
C ALA A 169 29.34 -8.17 -21.45
N THR A 170 29.12 -7.32 -20.45
CA THR A 170 29.54 -5.91 -20.44
C THR A 170 30.56 -5.58 -19.35
N GLY A 171 30.66 -6.41 -18.31
CA GLY A 171 31.50 -6.15 -17.13
C GLY A 171 30.85 -5.23 -16.09
N VAL A 172 29.61 -4.76 -16.29
CA VAL A 172 28.86 -4.01 -15.28
C VAL A 172 28.53 -4.91 -14.10
N THR A 173 28.71 -4.42 -12.89
CA THR A 173 28.55 -5.19 -11.64
C THR A 173 27.37 -4.66 -10.81
N LEU A 174 26.95 -5.40 -9.78
CA LEU A 174 25.92 -4.92 -8.86
C LEU A 174 26.37 -3.71 -8.03
N GLU A 175 27.68 -3.59 -7.79
CA GLU A 175 28.29 -2.45 -7.08
C GLU A 175 28.18 -1.16 -7.89
N ASP A 176 28.17 -1.23 -9.22
CA ASP A 176 27.95 -0.06 -10.09
C ASP A 176 26.54 0.53 -9.91
N LEU A 177 25.59 -0.26 -9.36
CA LEU A 177 24.21 0.18 -9.08
C LEU A 177 24.06 0.83 -7.69
N ASP A 178 25.09 0.94 -6.88
CA ASP A 178 25.02 1.50 -5.53
C ASP A 178 24.90 3.02 -5.53
N THR A 179 25.19 3.67 -6.66
CA THR A 179 24.94 5.10 -6.87
C THR A 179 23.95 5.35 -8.00
N TRP A 180 23.20 6.46 -7.94
CA TRP A 180 22.28 6.84 -9.01
C TRP A 180 23.01 7.11 -10.33
N GLU A 181 24.15 7.77 -10.25
CA GLU A 181 25.02 8.01 -11.41
C GLU A 181 25.47 6.70 -12.07
N GLY A 182 25.93 5.76 -11.26
CA GLY A 182 26.36 4.44 -11.74
C GLY A 182 25.20 3.63 -12.32
N LEU A 183 24.04 3.63 -11.66
CA LEU A 183 22.84 2.95 -12.15
C LEU A 183 22.39 3.49 -13.50
N PHE A 184 22.33 4.82 -13.69
CA PHE A 184 21.92 5.40 -14.97
C PHE A 184 22.97 5.18 -16.05
N LYS A 185 24.26 5.17 -15.70
CA LYS A 185 25.32 4.77 -16.63
C LYS A 185 25.18 3.31 -17.06
N ALA A 186 24.90 2.40 -16.12
CA ALA A 186 24.61 1.02 -16.43
C ALA A 186 23.37 0.85 -17.31
N ALA A 187 22.34 1.72 -17.12
CA ALA A 187 21.14 1.70 -17.92
C ALA A 187 21.39 2.10 -19.39
N GLU A 188 22.28 3.07 -19.63
CA GLU A 188 22.73 3.38 -20.99
C GLU A 188 23.42 2.17 -21.66
N VAL A 189 24.36 1.53 -20.94
CA VAL A 189 25.08 0.34 -21.43
C VAL A 189 24.11 -0.82 -21.69
N TYR A 190 23.07 -0.97 -20.86
CA TYR A 190 22.06 -2.03 -21.03
C TYR A 190 21.24 -1.80 -22.31
N ALA A 191 20.81 -0.55 -22.57
CA ALA A 191 20.09 -0.21 -23.77
C ALA A 191 20.94 -0.53 -25.05
N ASP A 192 22.20 -0.12 -25.07
CA ASP A 192 23.12 -0.42 -26.16
C ASP A 192 23.35 -1.93 -26.31
N TRP A 193 23.49 -2.64 -25.21
CA TRP A 193 23.70 -4.11 -25.22
C TRP A 193 22.49 -4.86 -25.75
N THR A 194 21.27 -4.44 -25.41
CA THR A 194 20.04 -5.08 -25.92
C THR A 194 19.80 -4.76 -27.38
N ASP A 195 20.00 -3.50 -27.81
CA ASP A 195 19.86 -3.10 -29.23
C ASP A 195 20.83 -3.86 -30.14
N ALA A 196 22.04 -4.11 -29.65
CA ALA A 196 23.05 -4.88 -30.39
C ALA A 196 22.69 -6.37 -30.60
N GLN A 197 21.73 -6.94 -29.87
CA GLN A 197 21.28 -8.31 -30.03
C GLN A 197 20.34 -8.49 -31.22
N THR A 198 19.72 -7.41 -31.68
CA THR A 198 18.77 -7.38 -32.80
C THR A 198 19.17 -6.32 -33.83
N PRO A 199 20.38 -6.42 -34.45
CA PRO A 199 20.96 -5.37 -35.28
C PRO A 199 20.14 -5.04 -36.53
N ASP A 200 19.23 -5.91 -36.93
CA ASP A 200 18.30 -5.71 -38.07
C ASP A 200 17.03 -4.94 -37.68
N ILE A 201 16.81 -4.69 -36.41
CA ILE A 201 15.62 -3.99 -35.85
C ILE A 201 16.07 -2.74 -35.08
N PRO A 202 16.21 -1.59 -35.73
CA PRO A 202 16.71 -0.40 -35.05
C PRO A 202 15.70 0.15 -34.03
N GLY A 203 16.20 0.51 -32.86
CA GLY A 203 15.42 1.17 -31.83
C GLY A 203 14.51 0.27 -31.00
N ASP A 204 14.83 -1.03 -30.92
CA ASP A 204 14.15 -2.01 -30.06
C ASP A 204 14.89 -2.26 -28.75
N ALA A 205 15.81 -1.38 -28.38
CA ALA A 205 16.50 -1.37 -27.10
C ALA A 205 15.51 -1.53 -25.93
N LYS A 206 15.88 -2.37 -24.95
CA LYS A 206 15.13 -2.53 -23.72
C LYS A 206 15.63 -1.56 -22.66
N SER A 207 14.72 -1.06 -21.86
CA SER A 207 15.07 -0.25 -20.71
C SER A 207 15.66 -1.12 -19.59
N MET A 208 16.64 -0.60 -18.86
CA MET A 208 17.15 -1.28 -17.66
C MET A 208 16.31 -0.96 -16.45
N PHE A 209 15.94 0.31 -16.29
CA PHE A 209 15.47 0.88 -15.03
C PHE A 209 14.04 1.43 -15.12
N VAL A 210 13.29 1.29 -14.02
CA VAL A 210 11.99 1.92 -13.80
C VAL A 210 11.87 2.36 -12.34
N HIS A 211 11.23 3.49 -12.09
CA HIS A 211 10.86 3.95 -10.76
C HIS A 211 9.33 4.07 -10.66
N ASP A 212 8.73 3.50 -9.62
CA ASP A 212 7.27 3.60 -9.41
C ASP A 212 6.80 5.05 -9.29
N TYR A 213 7.61 5.89 -8.63
CA TYR A 213 7.27 7.29 -8.36
C TYR A 213 8.48 8.21 -8.55
N TYR A 214 8.69 8.71 -9.75
CA TYR A 214 9.78 9.66 -10.04
C TYR A 214 9.74 10.93 -9.18
N PHE A 215 8.57 11.32 -8.66
CA PHE A 215 8.48 12.42 -7.70
C PHE A 215 9.32 12.15 -6.46
N ASN A 216 9.23 10.94 -5.90
CA ASN A 216 10.00 10.54 -4.72
C ASN A 216 11.51 10.52 -5.02
N TYR A 217 11.89 10.04 -6.20
CA TYR A 217 13.29 10.10 -6.66
C TYR A 217 13.85 11.52 -6.61
N PHE A 218 13.10 12.50 -7.12
CA PHE A 218 13.55 13.89 -7.12
C PHE A 218 13.53 14.52 -5.73
N GLN A 219 12.52 14.23 -4.92
CA GLN A 219 12.47 14.73 -3.55
C GLN A 219 13.64 14.19 -2.73
N VAL A 220 13.79 12.86 -2.65
CA VAL A 220 14.89 12.25 -1.89
C VAL A 220 16.25 12.69 -2.46
N GLY A 221 16.36 12.80 -3.78
CA GLY A 221 17.57 13.25 -4.45
C GLY A 221 17.99 14.66 -4.05
N ALA A 222 17.07 15.62 -4.12
CA ALA A 222 17.37 17.01 -3.75
C ALA A 222 17.73 17.12 -2.27
N GLU A 223 16.95 16.50 -1.39
CA GLU A 223 17.18 16.52 0.06
C GLU A 223 18.50 15.81 0.44
N SER A 224 18.82 14.69 -0.19
CA SER A 224 20.09 13.99 0.04
C SER A 224 21.32 14.81 -0.37
N LEU A 225 21.16 15.68 -1.37
CA LEU A 225 22.18 16.60 -1.83
C LEU A 225 22.21 17.94 -1.07
N GLY A 226 21.42 18.06 0.00
CA GLY A 226 21.43 19.17 0.95
C GLY A 226 20.56 20.37 0.56
N GLU A 227 19.60 20.22 -0.35
CA GLU A 227 18.63 21.27 -0.69
C GLU A 227 17.20 20.82 -0.35
N ASP A 228 16.41 21.72 0.23
CA ASP A 228 14.99 21.48 0.48
C ASP A 228 14.24 21.37 -0.87
N PHE A 229 13.57 20.25 -1.09
CA PHE A 229 12.74 20.04 -2.27
C PHE A 229 11.49 20.91 -2.27
N PHE A 230 10.99 21.32 -1.09
CA PHE A 230 9.88 22.22 -0.93
C PHE A 230 10.33 23.56 -0.34
N GLN A 231 9.87 24.66 -0.93
CA GLN A 231 10.02 26.02 -0.39
C GLN A 231 8.62 26.59 -0.10
N GLY A 232 8.13 26.36 1.10
CA GLY A 232 6.75 26.61 1.48
C GLY A 232 5.80 25.67 0.72
N ASP A 233 4.91 26.24 -0.08
CA ASP A 233 3.94 25.53 -0.91
C ASP A 233 4.42 25.24 -2.35
N LYS A 234 5.70 25.49 -2.66
CA LYS A 234 6.26 25.35 -4.01
C LYS A 234 7.42 24.39 -4.04
N LEU A 235 7.57 23.73 -5.19
CA LEU A 235 8.74 22.90 -5.49
C LEU A 235 9.96 23.79 -5.80
N ALA A 236 11.12 23.40 -5.29
CA ALA A 236 12.40 24.03 -5.57
C ALA A 236 13.14 23.24 -6.67
N PHE A 237 13.46 23.92 -7.77
CA PHE A 237 14.24 23.37 -8.88
C PHE A 237 15.64 23.97 -8.88
N GLY A 238 16.38 23.76 -7.78
CA GLY A 238 17.73 24.25 -7.56
C GLY A 238 18.82 23.36 -8.17
N PRO A 239 20.11 23.62 -7.84
CA PRO A 239 21.25 22.82 -8.30
C PRO A 239 21.16 21.34 -7.95
N ALA A 240 20.65 20.99 -6.75
CA ALA A 240 20.48 19.60 -6.34
C ALA A 240 19.44 18.87 -7.22
N PHE A 241 18.32 19.53 -7.54
CA PHE A 241 17.36 18.99 -8.49
C PHE A 241 17.99 18.77 -9.86
N GLN A 242 18.79 19.72 -10.36
CA GLN A 242 19.49 19.58 -11.63
C GLN A 242 20.47 18.39 -11.61
N THR A 243 21.22 18.22 -10.53
CA THR A 243 22.12 17.07 -10.33
C THR A 243 21.40 15.74 -10.39
N ALA A 244 20.19 15.65 -9.80
CA ALA A 244 19.35 14.46 -9.90
C ALA A 244 18.73 14.29 -11.30
N TRP A 245 18.35 15.38 -11.95
CA TRP A 245 17.69 15.35 -13.26
C TRP A 245 18.61 14.89 -14.40
N GLU A 246 19.83 15.40 -14.47
CA GLU A 246 20.73 15.20 -15.61
C GLU A 246 21.02 13.73 -15.93
N PRO A 247 21.46 12.88 -14.98
CA PRO A 247 21.78 11.48 -15.28
C PRO A 247 20.53 10.67 -15.65
N LEU A 248 19.41 10.92 -15.00
CA LEU A 248 18.12 10.28 -15.33
C LEU A 248 17.69 10.66 -16.76
N ALA A 249 17.73 11.95 -17.10
CA ALA A 249 17.30 12.45 -18.41
C ALA A 249 18.20 11.90 -19.53
N GLN A 250 19.50 11.82 -19.30
CA GLN A 250 20.44 11.27 -20.26
C GLN A 250 20.18 9.79 -20.51
N ALA A 251 20.04 8.98 -19.46
CA ALA A 251 19.71 7.56 -19.60
C ALA A 251 18.33 7.33 -20.25
N ALA A 252 17.35 8.18 -19.96
CA ALA A 252 16.04 8.13 -20.59
C ALA A 252 16.08 8.45 -22.11
N LEU A 253 16.88 9.44 -22.51
CA LEU A 253 17.07 9.77 -23.94
C LEU A 253 17.75 8.64 -24.72
N GLN A 254 18.54 7.81 -24.07
CA GLN A 254 19.18 6.63 -24.64
C GLN A 254 18.31 5.35 -24.54
N GLY A 255 17.09 5.45 -24.01
CA GLY A 255 16.18 4.31 -23.87
C GLY A 255 16.44 3.43 -22.65
N GLY A 256 17.41 3.77 -21.79
CA GLY A 256 17.76 3.00 -20.59
C GLY A 256 16.72 3.06 -19.47
N VAL A 257 15.77 4.00 -19.53
CA VAL A 257 14.76 4.23 -18.50
C VAL A 257 13.35 4.01 -19.04
N TRP A 258 12.56 3.21 -18.33
CA TRP A 258 11.15 2.98 -18.63
C TRP A 258 10.27 4.12 -18.12
N LEU A 259 9.65 4.85 -19.03
CA LEU A 259 8.84 6.04 -18.74
C LEU A 259 7.33 5.82 -18.99
N LYS A 260 6.89 4.59 -19.23
CA LYS A 260 5.47 4.28 -19.44
C LYS A 260 4.72 4.25 -18.12
N SER A 261 3.40 4.45 -18.16
CA SER A 261 2.51 4.31 -17.01
C SER A 261 2.39 2.84 -16.57
N GLY A 262 2.13 2.61 -15.30
CA GLY A 262 1.98 1.28 -14.70
C GLY A 262 2.95 1.10 -13.54
N TYR A 263 2.79 0.00 -12.80
CA TYR A 263 3.70 -0.37 -11.74
C TYR A 263 4.97 -1.02 -12.31
N ALA A 264 6.09 -0.82 -11.62
CA ALA A 264 7.38 -1.41 -11.99
C ALA A 264 7.32 -2.95 -12.12
N THR A 265 6.50 -3.61 -11.32
CA THR A 265 6.29 -5.06 -11.39
C THR A 265 5.81 -5.54 -12.76
N GLU A 266 5.06 -4.70 -13.50
CA GLU A 266 4.57 -5.06 -14.83
C GLU A 266 5.70 -5.11 -15.86
N SER A 267 6.57 -4.09 -15.91
CA SER A 267 7.69 -4.04 -16.85
C SER A 267 8.75 -5.11 -16.53
N ILE A 268 8.95 -5.44 -15.25
CA ILE A 268 9.82 -6.57 -14.86
C ILE A 268 9.23 -7.90 -15.32
N ARG A 269 7.92 -8.11 -15.17
CA ARG A 269 7.22 -9.35 -15.58
C ARG A 269 7.22 -9.58 -17.08
N THR A 270 7.26 -8.51 -17.88
CA THR A 270 7.33 -8.59 -19.35
C THR A 270 8.77 -8.55 -19.88
N GLY A 271 9.75 -8.36 -19.02
CA GLY A 271 11.15 -8.23 -19.43
C GLY A 271 11.47 -6.94 -20.16
N ASP A 272 10.61 -5.92 -20.02
CA ASP A 272 10.83 -4.57 -20.57
C ASP A 272 11.78 -3.75 -19.71
N SER A 273 11.93 -4.11 -18.43
CA SER A 273 12.97 -3.61 -17.54
C SER A 273 13.48 -4.71 -16.62
N ILE A 274 14.64 -4.51 -15.99
CA ILE A 274 15.27 -5.52 -15.12
C ILE A 274 15.63 -4.97 -13.74
N VAL A 275 15.65 -3.66 -13.56
CA VAL A 275 15.91 -2.98 -12.27
C VAL A 275 14.77 -2.02 -12.00
N SER A 276 14.29 -2.03 -10.79
CA SER A 276 13.23 -1.12 -10.37
C SER A 276 13.45 -0.60 -8.96
N VAL A 277 12.97 0.62 -8.69
CA VAL A 277 12.78 1.14 -7.33
C VAL A 277 11.29 1.26 -7.08
N ALA A 278 10.83 0.57 -6.05
CA ALA A 278 9.44 0.47 -5.66
C ALA A 278 9.31 0.30 -4.15
N SER A 279 8.07 0.33 -3.65
CA SER A 279 7.79 0.03 -2.24
C SER A 279 8.33 -1.35 -1.85
N SER A 280 8.88 -1.48 -0.65
CA SER A 280 9.27 -2.78 -0.07
C SER A 280 8.10 -3.78 -0.05
N ALA A 281 6.86 -3.30 0.08
CA ALA A 281 5.65 -4.12 -0.03
C ALA A 281 5.43 -4.71 -1.42
N SER A 282 6.06 -4.16 -2.45
CA SER A 282 5.93 -4.65 -3.84
C SER A 282 6.53 -6.03 -4.04
N ILE A 283 7.36 -6.54 -3.11
CA ILE A 283 7.92 -7.91 -3.18
C ILE A 283 6.83 -8.98 -3.39
N LEU A 284 5.65 -8.76 -2.86
CA LEU A 284 4.51 -9.68 -2.97
C LEU A 284 3.91 -9.77 -4.38
N TYR A 285 4.30 -8.87 -5.29
CA TYR A 285 3.76 -8.75 -6.64
C TYR A 285 4.80 -9.02 -7.73
N TYR A 286 6.06 -9.23 -7.35
CA TYR A 286 7.08 -9.66 -8.31
C TYR A 286 6.89 -11.14 -8.66
N SER A 287 6.88 -11.44 -9.95
CA SER A 287 6.84 -12.81 -10.46
C SER A 287 8.24 -13.43 -10.47
N ASP A 288 8.31 -14.72 -10.28
CA ASP A 288 9.49 -15.56 -10.53
C ASP A 288 9.63 -16.00 -11.99
N VAL A 289 8.76 -15.48 -12.87
CA VAL A 289 8.73 -15.77 -14.30
C VAL A 289 8.58 -14.48 -15.11
N VAL A 290 9.42 -14.31 -16.11
CA VAL A 290 9.21 -13.33 -17.19
C VAL A 290 8.43 -13.98 -18.33
N THR A 291 7.45 -13.28 -18.86
CA THR A 291 6.71 -13.67 -20.08
C THR A 291 6.93 -12.62 -21.18
N TYR A 292 7.58 -13.03 -22.24
CA TYR A 292 7.92 -12.15 -23.36
C TYR A 292 6.74 -11.95 -24.32
N PRO A 293 6.76 -10.92 -25.20
CA PRO A 293 5.68 -10.65 -26.15
C PRO A 293 5.38 -11.77 -27.13
N ASP A 294 6.35 -12.67 -27.40
CA ASP A 294 6.17 -13.87 -28.23
C ASP A 294 5.56 -15.06 -27.48
N ASN A 295 5.13 -14.87 -26.23
CA ASN A 295 4.60 -15.86 -25.30
C ASN A 295 5.62 -16.93 -24.85
N THR A 296 6.91 -16.71 -25.04
CA THR A 296 7.92 -17.51 -24.35
C THR A 296 8.05 -17.05 -22.90
N SER A 297 8.48 -17.96 -22.03
CA SER A 297 8.63 -17.67 -20.60
C SER A 297 9.99 -18.15 -20.10
N GLU A 298 10.49 -17.47 -19.09
CA GLU A 298 11.77 -17.80 -18.44
C GLU A 298 11.62 -17.66 -16.92
N GLU A 299 12.07 -18.65 -16.16
CA GLU A 299 12.19 -18.54 -14.70
C GLU A 299 13.30 -17.58 -14.34
N ILE A 300 13.01 -16.70 -13.39
CA ILE A 300 13.93 -15.65 -12.94
C ILE A 300 14.05 -15.62 -11.41
N THR A 301 15.12 -15.02 -10.93
CA THR A 301 15.33 -14.70 -9.52
C THR A 301 15.27 -13.19 -9.36
N ILE A 302 14.39 -12.72 -8.48
CA ILE A 302 14.34 -11.32 -8.05
C ILE A 302 15.11 -11.19 -6.73
N ILE A 303 16.05 -10.27 -6.69
CA ILE A 303 16.75 -9.87 -5.46
C ILE A 303 16.40 -8.44 -5.09
N SER A 304 16.56 -8.09 -3.82
CA SER A 304 16.39 -6.72 -3.32
C SER A 304 17.70 -6.18 -2.78
N ARG A 305 17.91 -4.87 -2.97
CA ARG A 305 19.04 -4.10 -2.44
C ARG A 305 18.53 -2.76 -1.88
N PRO A 306 19.30 -2.06 -1.05
CA PRO A 306 19.03 -0.68 -0.72
C PRO A 306 18.89 0.18 -1.99
N CYS A 307 18.14 1.28 -1.91
CA CYS A 307 18.12 2.27 -2.99
C CYS A 307 19.52 2.82 -3.22
N PRO A 308 19.86 3.17 -4.49
CA PRO A 308 21.09 3.89 -4.76
C PRO A 308 21.14 5.23 -4.04
N VAL A 309 22.32 5.72 -3.77
CA VAL A 309 22.57 7.05 -3.22
C VAL A 309 23.25 7.94 -4.29
N PHE A 310 23.09 9.27 -4.22
CA PHE A 310 23.89 10.15 -5.06
C PHE A 310 25.34 10.19 -4.57
N GLU A 311 26.29 10.30 -5.49
CA GLU A 311 27.69 10.57 -5.14
C GLU A 311 27.74 11.82 -4.30
N ASN A 312 28.19 11.95 -3.17
CA ASN A 312 28.18 13.08 -2.24
C ASN A 312 26.81 13.39 -1.61
N GLY A 313 25.78 12.55 -1.80
CA GLY A 313 24.50 12.66 -1.12
C GLY A 313 24.47 11.94 0.23
N GLU A 314 23.55 12.34 1.09
CA GLU A 314 23.24 11.59 2.30
C GLU A 314 22.42 10.33 1.96
N ASN A 315 22.57 9.29 2.76
CA ASN A 315 21.78 8.07 2.59
C ASN A 315 20.37 8.28 3.16
N LEU A 316 19.49 8.80 2.33
CA LEU A 316 18.08 9.00 2.64
C LEU A 316 17.23 8.00 1.84
N VAL A 317 16.10 7.63 2.41
CA VAL A 317 15.12 6.76 1.75
C VAL A 317 13.72 7.27 1.99
N MET A 318 12.87 7.20 0.96
CA MET A 318 11.47 7.56 1.09
C MET A 318 10.73 6.53 1.96
N GLN A 319 10.16 7.01 3.06
CA GLN A 319 9.18 6.23 3.81
C GLN A 319 7.83 6.32 3.14
N ARG A 320 7.11 5.20 3.09
CA ARG A 320 5.78 5.08 2.49
C ARG A 320 4.84 4.35 3.44
N GLY A 321 3.52 4.61 3.33
CA GLY A 321 2.51 3.93 4.14
C GLY A 321 1.60 4.88 4.87
#